data_72c0f7d5269cf0089553f2ba015ef9b2
#
_entry.id   72c0f7d5269cf0089553f2ba015ef9b2
#
_cell.length_a   1.000
_cell.length_b   1.000
_cell.length_c   1.000
_cell.angle_alpha   90.00
_cell.angle_beta   90.00
_cell.angle_gamma   90.00
#
_symmetry.space_group_name_H-M   'P 1'
#
loop_
_entity.id
_entity.type
_entity.pdbx_description
1 polymer ?
#
loop_
_entity_poly.entity_id
_entity_poly.type
_entity_poly.pdbx_seq_one_letter_code
_entity_poly.pdbx_strand_id
1 'polypeptide(L)'
;GNTVQTAEALRDAWKKARGKHRAALEKAMEADLAQLDSGLMPEAMDKYYGLRYAAPATLLDHLTSPIFVLDEVGGIRDAQKATEFRRGEELTGLLEEGVICPGLDVLYQTMDDLAIAAQKQSTLLCENFLRGMNEFKLKDLINAEAFAAPNWGGDLASLREDLDPLVEQGYAIAL
;
A
#
# COMPACT_ATOMS: atom_id res chain seq x y z
N GLY A 1 10.43 -7.34 17.35
CA GLY A 1 11.82 -6.93 17.50
C GLY A 1 12.00 -6.01 18.69
N ASN A 2 13.09 -6.14 19.39
CA ASN A 2 13.43 -5.24 20.49
C ASN A 2 14.47 -4.21 20.02
N THR A 3 14.76 -3.21 20.86
CA THR A 3 15.75 -2.15 20.56
C THR A 3 17.15 -2.71 20.28
N VAL A 4 17.57 -3.75 21.00
CA VAL A 4 18.89 -4.37 20.84
C VAL A 4 19.05 -5.00 19.46
N GLN A 5 18.07 -5.80 19.03
CA GLN A 5 18.09 -6.42 17.69
C GLN A 5 18.07 -5.36 16.58
N THR A 6 17.30 -4.28 16.77
CA THR A 6 17.27 -3.17 15.81
C THR A 6 18.63 -2.47 15.74
N ALA A 7 19.29 -2.23 16.89
CA ALA A 7 20.61 -1.62 16.94
C ALA A 7 21.69 -2.50 16.26
N GLU A 8 21.65 -3.81 16.46
CA GLU A 8 22.56 -4.76 15.78
C GLU A 8 22.36 -4.73 14.27
N ALA A 9 21.10 -4.84 13.81
CA ALA A 9 20.79 -4.80 12.39
C ALA A 9 21.19 -3.46 11.76
N LEU A 10 21.01 -2.34 12.48
CA LEU A 10 21.41 -1.02 12.02
C LEU A 10 22.94 -0.90 11.89
N ARG A 11 23.71 -1.42 12.87
CA ARG A 11 25.18 -1.47 12.78
C ARG A 11 25.66 -2.28 11.58
N ASP A 12 25.00 -3.38 11.26
CA ASP A 12 25.36 -4.21 10.11
C ASP A 12 25.00 -3.56 8.77
N ALA A 13 23.86 -2.87 8.71
CA ALA A 13 23.47 -2.07 7.54
C ALA A 13 24.48 -0.91 7.32
N TRP A 14 24.87 -0.23 8.39
CA TRP A 14 25.86 0.84 8.32
C TRP A 14 27.24 0.38 7.87
N LYS A 15 27.74 -0.75 8.36
CA LYS A 15 29.03 -1.33 7.89
C LYS A 15 29.06 -1.54 6.38
N LYS A 16 27.90 -1.80 5.77
CA LYS A 16 27.74 -2.01 4.32
C LYS A 16 27.59 -0.71 3.54
N ALA A 17 27.21 0.39 4.21
CA ALA A 17 26.99 1.67 3.57
C ALA A 17 28.31 2.27 3.04
N ARG A 18 28.27 2.76 1.81
CA ARG A 18 29.41 3.40 1.12
C ARG A 18 28.93 4.65 0.40
N GLY A 19 29.79 5.62 0.22
CA GLY A 19 29.48 6.82 -0.57
C GLY A 19 29.98 8.11 0.07
N LYS A 20 29.81 9.20 -0.66
CA LYS A 20 30.31 10.54 -0.28
C LYS A 20 29.56 11.18 0.89
N HIS A 21 28.35 10.71 1.19
CA HIS A 21 27.54 11.22 2.30
C HIS A 21 27.68 10.41 3.59
N ARG A 22 28.68 9.53 3.64
CA ARG A 22 28.90 8.65 4.79
C ARG A 22 29.04 9.39 6.12
N ALA A 23 29.67 10.54 6.15
CA ALA A 23 29.88 11.32 7.38
C ALA A 23 28.54 11.88 7.94
N ALA A 24 27.63 12.34 7.07
CA ALA A 24 26.29 12.78 7.50
C ALA A 24 25.46 11.61 8.03
N LEU A 25 25.47 10.49 7.32
CA LEU A 25 24.82 9.25 7.73
C LEU A 25 25.35 8.74 9.06
N GLU A 26 26.68 8.75 9.24
CA GLU A 26 27.36 8.34 10.47
C GLU A 26 26.84 9.12 11.68
N LYS A 27 26.80 10.44 11.58
CA LYS A 27 26.31 11.32 12.64
C LYS A 27 24.83 11.07 12.98
N ALA A 28 23.98 10.90 11.97
CA ALA A 28 22.56 10.63 12.17
C ALA A 28 22.36 9.26 12.85
N MET A 29 23.10 8.24 12.41
CA MET A 29 23.00 6.89 12.96
C MET A 29 23.61 6.75 14.36
N GLU A 30 24.66 7.47 14.68
CA GLU A 30 25.23 7.47 16.05
C GLU A 30 24.24 7.95 17.09
N ALA A 31 23.49 9.01 16.80
CA ALA A 31 22.45 9.51 17.70
C ALA A 31 21.32 8.48 17.90
N ASP A 32 20.85 7.87 16.83
CA ASP A 32 19.80 6.84 16.88
C ASP A 32 20.28 5.57 17.58
N LEU A 33 21.52 5.13 17.33
CA LEU A 33 22.13 3.99 18.01
C LEU A 33 22.30 4.23 19.50
N ALA A 34 22.72 5.43 19.94
CA ALA A 34 22.83 5.76 21.35
C ALA A 34 21.48 5.67 22.06
N GLN A 35 20.39 6.10 21.41
CA GLN A 35 19.03 5.93 21.96
C GLN A 35 18.64 4.45 22.04
N LEU A 36 18.82 3.69 20.96
CA LEU A 36 18.50 2.26 20.94
C LEU A 36 19.28 1.45 21.99
N ASP A 37 20.56 1.75 22.17
CA ASP A 37 21.41 1.11 23.19
C ASP A 37 20.96 1.46 24.62
N SER A 38 20.37 2.63 24.82
CA SER A 38 19.76 3.03 26.09
C SER A 38 18.35 2.44 26.30
N GLY A 39 17.85 1.63 25.36
CA GLY A 39 16.50 1.07 25.38
C GLY A 39 15.40 2.06 24.95
N LEU A 40 15.78 3.25 24.48
CA LEU A 40 14.86 4.27 23.98
C LEU A 40 14.60 4.08 22.47
N MET A 41 13.45 4.55 22.03
CA MET A 41 13.11 4.58 20.61
C MET A 41 13.53 5.90 19.98
N PRO A 42 14.24 5.90 18.84
CA PRO A 42 14.47 7.11 18.06
C PRO A 42 13.15 7.76 17.62
N GLU A 43 13.13 9.08 17.49
CA GLU A 43 11.94 9.84 17.07
C GLU A 43 11.43 9.38 15.69
N ALA A 44 12.33 9.15 14.74
CA ALA A 44 12.01 8.65 13.41
C ALA A 44 12.22 7.12 13.31
N MET A 45 11.57 6.36 14.21
CA MET A 45 11.70 4.90 14.27
C MET A 45 11.13 4.19 13.03
N ASP A 46 10.20 4.79 12.34
CA ASP A 46 9.57 4.30 11.11
C ASP A 46 10.59 3.99 10.00
N LYS A 47 11.66 4.78 9.89
CA LYS A 47 12.76 4.52 8.93
C LYS A 47 13.49 3.19 9.17
N TYR A 48 13.33 2.56 10.34
CA TYR A 48 13.96 1.29 10.73
C TYR A 48 13.01 0.10 10.76
N TYR A 49 11.77 0.27 10.35
CA TYR A 49 10.78 -0.83 10.41
C TYR A 49 11.23 -2.06 9.62
N GLY A 50 11.87 -1.88 8.46
CA GLY A 50 12.42 -2.97 7.66
C GLY A 50 13.50 -3.78 8.37
N LEU A 51 14.26 -3.18 9.30
CA LEU A 51 15.24 -3.87 10.12
C LEU A 51 14.61 -4.51 11.39
N ARG A 52 13.52 -3.90 11.87
CA ARG A 52 12.87 -4.33 13.12
C ARG A 52 11.97 -5.55 12.94
N TYR A 53 11.31 -5.65 11.79
CA TYR A 53 10.33 -6.69 11.50
C TYR A 53 10.81 -7.53 10.33
N ALA A 54 11.05 -8.82 10.58
CA ALA A 54 11.49 -9.77 9.56
C ALA A 54 10.41 -10.04 8.50
N ALA A 55 9.13 -9.89 8.89
CA ALA A 55 7.99 -9.98 8.00
C ALA A 55 6.98 -8.90 8.41
N PRO A 56 6.71 -7.92 7.55
CA PRO A 56 5.69 -6.92 7.81
C PRO A 56 4.31 -7.59 7.76
N ALA A 57 3.48 -7.30 8.76
CA ALA A 57 2.08 -7.67 8.73
C ALA A 57 1.29 -6.62 7.93
N THR A 58 0.29 -7.08 7.19
CA THR A 58 -0.64 -6.25 6.43
C THR A 58 -2.00 -6.22 7.12
N LEU A 59 -2.89 -5.33 6.70
CA LEU A 59 -4.28 -5.32 7.16
C LEU A 59 -4.94 -6.70 6.99
N LEU A 60 -4.56 -7.43 5.96
CA LEU A 60 -5.14 -8.72 5.60
C LEU A 60 -4.81 -9.82 6.61
N ASP A 61 -3.66 -9.71 7.27
CA ASP A 61 -3.25 -10.67 8.31
C ASP A 61 -4.11 -10.57 9.58
N HIS A 62 -4.85 -9.48 9.73
CA HIS A 62 -5.77 -9.22 10.85
C HIS A 62 -7.23 -9.55 10.53
N LEU A 63 -7.53 -9.98 9.30
CA LEU A 63 -8.89 -10.29 8.87
C LEU A 63 -9.11 -11.81 8.77
N THR A 64 -10.25 -12.26 9.27
CA THR A 64 -10.63 -13.67 9.18
C THR A 64 -11.54 -13.87 7.97
N SER A 65 -11.06 -14.62 6.97
CA SER A 65 -11.80 -14.94 5.73
C SER A 65 -12.42 -13.72 5.03
N PRO A 66 -11.65 -12.68 4.73
CA PRO A 66 -12.18 -11.50 4.07
C PRO A 66 -12.63 -11.83 2.64
N ILE A 67 -13.57 -11.05 2.14
CA ILE A 67 -13.86 -10.98 0.70
C ILE A 67 -13.11 -9.78 0.15
N PHE A 68 -12.23 -10.03 -0.80
CA PHE A 68 -11.57 -8.97 -1.55
C PHE A 68 -12.48 -8.47 -2.66
N VAL A 69 -12.64 -7.16 -2.73
CA VAL A 69 -13.26 -6.51 -3.87
C VAL A 69 -12.22 -5.59 -4.47
N LEU A 70 -11.78 -5.89 -5.69
CA LEU A 70 -10.84 -5.07 -6.45
C LEU A 70 -11.61 -4.39 -7.57
N ASP A 71 -11.70 -3.08 -7.49
CA ASP A 71 -12.40 -2.25 -8.45
C ASP A 71 -11.39 -1.64 -9.41
N GLU A 72 -11.55 -1.91 -10.72
CA GLU A 72 -10.67 -1.43 -11.78
C GLU A 72 -9.18 -1.77 -11.51
N VAL A 73 -8.81 -3.03 -11.65
CA VAL A 73 -7.42 -3.51 -11.41
C VAL A 73 -6.38 -2.72 -12.21
N GLY A 74 -6.75 -2.24 -13.41
CA GLY A 74 -5.92 -1.34 -14.21
C GLY A 74 -5.58 -0.05 -13.46
N GLY A 75 -6.57 0.58 -12.85
CA GLY A 75 -6.38 1.79 -12.04
C GLY A 75 -5.53 1.55 -10.79
N ILE A 76 -5.73 0.41 -10.11
CA ILE A 76 -4.90 0.01 -8.95
C ILE A 76 -3.44 -0.12 -9.38
N ARG A 77 -3.17 -0.78 -10.51
CA ARG A 77 -1.81 -0.95 -11.05
C ARG A 77 -1.16 0.38 -11.39
N ASP A 78 -1.88 1.29 -12.03
CA ASP A 78 -1.34 2.60 -12.40
C ASP A 78 -1.08 3.47 -11.15
N ALA A 79 -1.95 3.42 -10.16
CA ALA A 79 -1.74 4.08 -8.87
C ALA A 79 -0.51 3.52 -8.14
N GLN A 80 -0.31 2.21 -8.17
CA GLN A 80 0.87 1.58 -7.60
C GLN A 80 2.15 2.04 -8.30
N LYS A 81 2.21 1.99 -9.64
CA LYS A 81 3.38 2.45 -10.40
C LYS A 81 3.73 3.91 -10.10
N ALA A 82 2.71 4.78 -10.03
CA ALA A 82 2.93 6.18 -9.68
C ALA A 82 3.47 6.35 -8.25
N THR A 83 3.01 5.51 -7.32
CA THR A 83 3.49 5.50 -5.93
C THR A 83 4.93 4.97 -5.84
N GLU A 84 5.25 3.90 -6.56
CA GLU A 84 6.61 3.36 -6.62
C GLU A 84 7.61 4.37 -7.21
N PHE A 85 7.20 5.08 -8.25
CA PHE A 85 8.04 6.12 -8.86
C PHE A 85 8.34 7.24 -7.86
N ARG A 86 7.33 7.83 -7.24
CA ARG A 86 7.51 8.90 -6.22
C ARG A 86 8.39 8.44 -5.07
N ARG A 87 8.12 7.23 -4.56
CA ARG A 87 8.91 6.63 -3.48
C ARG A 87 10.38 6.44 -3.89
N GLY A 88 10.63 6.00 -5.11
CA GLY A 88 11.99 5.85 -5.64
C GLY A 88 12.75 7.18 -5.67
N GLU A 89 12.10 8.28 -6.04
CA GLU A 89 12.69 9.61 -6.02
C GLU A 89 12.96 10.10 -4.59
N GLU A 90 11.98 9.94 -3.68
CA GLU A 90 12.14 10.30 -2.27
C GLU A 90 13.27 9.51 -1.60
N LEU A 91 13.30 8.19 -1.82
CA LEU A 91 14.33 7.31 -1.27
C LEU A 91 15.72 7.68 -1.79
N THR A 92 15.82 8.02 -3.07
CA THR A 92 17.07 8.48 -3.67
C THR A 92 17.56 9.77 -3.00
N GLY A 93 16.65 10.73 -2.80
CA GLY A 93 16.97 11.97 -2.09
C GLY A 93 17.46 11.71 -0.65
N LEU A 94 16.75 10.88 0.11
CA LEU A 94 17.14 10.55 1.49
C LEU A 94 18.49 9.81 1.57
N LEU A 95 18.79 8.94 0.59
CA LEU A 95 20.08 8.27 0.48
C LEU A 95 21.21 9.26 0.13
N GLU A 96 20.96 10.18 -0.80
CA GLU A 96 21.90 11.19 -1.22
C GLU A 96 22.20 12.21 -0.11
N GLU A 97 21.21 12.55 0.68
CA GLU A 97 21.34 13.43 1.86
C GLU A 97 21.98 12.72 3.06
N GLY A 98 22.10 11.40 3.03
CA GLY A 98 22.65 10.60 4.13
C GLY A 98 21.70 10.52 5.34
N VAL A 99 20.40 10.64 5.12
CA VAL A 99 19.36 10.50 6.15
C VAL A 99 19.08 9.03 6.46
N ILE A 100 19.14 8.18 5.43
CA ILE A 100 18.95 6.73 5.55
C ILE A 100 20.11 5.96 4.92
N CYS A 101 20.30 4.71 5.34
CA CYS A 101 21.25 3.81 4.70
C CYS A 101 20.54 2.86 3.71
N PRO A 102 21.26 2.31 2.71
CA PRO A 102 20.70 1.34 1.78
C PRO A 102 20.11 0.11 2.49
N GLY A 103 19.02 -0.42 1.97
CA GLY A 103 18.36 -1.63 2.47
C GLY A 103 17.28 -1.40 3.53
N LEU A 104 16.85 -0.14 3.74
CA LEU A 104 15.74 0.22 4.64
C LEU A 104 14.37 0.30 3.93
N ASP A 105 14.32 0.02 2.64
CA ASP A 105 13.21 0.26 1.73
C ASP A 105 12.17 -0.88 1.63
N VAL A 106 12.19 -1.84 2.57
CA VAL A 106 11.51 -3.15 2.42
C VAL A 106 10.06 -3.19 2.90
N LEU A 107 9.35 -2.07 3.02
CA LEU A 107 8.01 -2.05 3.67
C LEU A 107 6.80 -1.98 2.72
N TYR A 108 6.96 -2.33 1.45
CA TYR A 108 5.88 -2.11 0.49
C TYR A 108 5.46 -3.39 -0.22
N GLN A 109 4.15 -3.53 -0.38
CA GLN A 109 3.53 -4.62 -1.12
C GLN A 109 3.53 -4.28 -2.62
N THR A 110 3.79 -5.28 -3.44
CA THR A 110 3.73 -5.18 -4.91
C THR A 110 2.37 -5.65 -5.44
N MET A 111 2.12 -5.46 -6.74
CA MET A 111 0.94 -6.07 -7.39
C MET A 111 0.97 -7.59 -7.32
N ASP A 112 2.15 -8.20 -7.38
CA ASP A 112 2.30 -9.64 -7.25
C ASP A 112 1.92 -10.10 -5.83
N ASP A 113 2.32 -9.37 -4.79
CA ASP A 113 1.93 -9.67 -3.41
C ASP A 113 0.41 -9.56 -3.23
N LEU A 114 -0.22 -8.53 -3.81
CA LEU A 114 -1.67 -8.36 -3.80
C LEU A 114 -2.36 -9.52 -4.54
N ALA A 115 -1.87 -9.92 -5.71
CA ALA A 115 -2.41 -11.02 -6.48
C ALA A 115 -2.29 -12.36 -5.72
N ILE A 116 -1.16 -12.60 -5.07
CA ILE A 116 -0.94 -13.79 -4.22
C ILE A 116 -1.90 -13.78 -3.02
N ALA A 117 -2.10 -12.64 -2.37
CA ALA A 117 -3.02 -12.50 -1.26
C ALA A 117 -4.47 -12.71 -1.72
N ALA A 118 -4.87 -12.12 -2.85
CA ALA A 118 -6.20 -12.27 -3.43
C ALA A 118 -6.51 -13.72 -3.83
N GLN A 119 -5.54 -14.47 -4.36
CA GLN A 119 -5.72 -15.89 -4.72
C GLN A 119 -5.99 -16.80 -3.52
N LYS A 120 -5.58 -16.40 -2.33
CA LYS A 120 -5.80 -17.15 -1.08
C LYS A 120 -7.18 -16.90 -0.46
N GLN A 121 -7.90 -15.91 -0.94
CA GLN A 121 -9.17 -15.44 -0.39
C GLN A 121 -10.28 -15.50 -1.45
N SER A 122 -11.51 -15.29 -1.01
CA SER A 122 -12.63 -15.05 -1.93
C SER A 122 -12.46 -13.66 -2.53
N THR A 123 -12.27 -13.57 -3.85
CA THR A 123 -11.98 -12.31 -4.53
C THR A 123 -12.99 -12.05 -5.64
N LEU A 124 -13.53 -10.85 -5.65
CA LEU A 124 -14.38 -10.28 -6.69
C LEU A 124 -13.59 -9.17 -7.41
N LEU A 125 -13.50 -9.27 -8.73
CA LEU A 125 -12.95 -8.21 -9.57
C LEU A 125 -14.12 -7.48 -10.24
N CYS A 126 -14.22 -6.18 -10.03
CA CYS A 126 -15.20 -5.32 -10.66
C CYS A 126 -14.50 -4.54 -11.78
N GLU A 127 -14.91 -4.75 -13.02
CA GLU A 127 -14.26 -4.17 -14.19
C GLU A 127 -15.31 -3.68 -15.19
N ASN A 128 -15.17 -2.48 -15.67
CA ASN A 128 -15.97 -2.00 -16.80
C ASN A 128 -15.55 -2.65 -18.13
N PHE A 129 -14.25 -2.97 -18.25
CA PHE A 129 -13.70 -3.65 -19.42
C PHE A 129 -12.69 -4.71 -18.99
N LEU A 130 -12.86 -5.93 -19.49
CA LEU A 130 -11.91 -7.03 -19.25
C LEU A 130 -10.57 -6.74 -19.94
N ARG A 131 -9.67 -6.04 -19.28
CA ARG A 131 -8.33 -5.74 -19.78
C ARG A 131 -7.26 -6.00 -18.71
N GLY A 132 -6.18 -6.70 -19.12
CA GLY A 132 -4.95 -6.77 -18.33
C GLY A 132 -5.06 -7.48 -16.99
N MET A 133 -5.91 -8.51 -16.87
CA MET A 133 -6.11 -9.27 -15.64
C MET A 133 -5.25 -10.54 -15.57
N ASN A 134 -4.09 -10.53 -16.23
CA ASN A 134 -3.25 -11.71 -16.36
C ASN A 134 -2.69 -12.24 -15.03
N GLU A 135 -2.61 -11.39 -14.00
CA GLU A 135 -2.16 -11.75 -12.65
C GLU A 135 -3.22 -12.54 -11.86
N PHE A 136 -4.49 -12.43 -12.26
CA PHE A 136 -5.60 -13.07 -11.54
C PHE A 136 -6.15 -14.26 -12.32
N LYS A 137 -6.20 -15.40 -11.65
CA LYS A 137 -6.80 -16.61 -12.21
C LYS A 137 -8.30 -16.59 -11.98
N LEU A 138 -9.06 -16.19 -12.99
CA LEU A 138 -10.52 -16.15 -12.93
C LEU A 138 -11.10 -17.56 -12.82
N LYS A 139 -12.11 -17.73 -11.96
CA LYS A 139 -12.89 -18.96 -11.81
C LYS A 139 -14.20 -18.86 -12.55
N ASP A 140 -14.81 -17.70 -12.55
CA ASP A 140 -16.10 -17.42 -13.17
C ASP A 140 -16.15 -15.98 -13.65
N LEU A 141 -17.08 -15.70 -14.57
CA LEU A 141 -17.32 -14.37 -15.14
C LEU A 141 -18.82 -14.07 -15.10
N ILE A 142 -19.16 -13.02 -14.37
CA ILE A 142 -20.54 -12.54 -14.26
C ILE A 142 -20.64 -11.24 -15.05
N ASN A 143 -21.49 -11.20 -16.05
CA ASN A 143 -21.81 -9.96 -16.74
C ASN A 143 -23.00 -9.29 -16.04
N ALA A 144 -22.74 -8.14 -15.40
CA ALA A 144 -23.78 -7.32 -14.79
C ALA A 144 -24.22 -6.25 -15.81
N GLU A 145 -25.51 -6.22 -16.10
CA GLU A 145 -26.08 -5.11 -16.86
C GLU A 145 -26.15 -3.89 -15.93
N ALA A 146 -25.40 -2.85 -16.28
CA ALA A 146 -25.38 -1.60 -15.55
C ALA A 146 -25.43 -0.41 -16.52
N PHE A 147 -26.14 0.62 -16.12
CA PHE A 147 -26.24 1.89 -16.86
C PHE A 147 -25.64 2.98 -16.02
N ALA A 148 -24.98 3.95 -16.68
CA ALA A 148 -24.48 5.13 -15.99
C ALA A 148 -25.68 5.92 -15.42
N ALA A 149 -25.62 6.26 -14.15
CA ALA A 149 -26.59 7.16 -13.55
C ALA A 149 -26.44 8.58 -14.14
N PRO A 150 -27.53 9.31 -14.33
CA PRO A 150 -27.46 10.71 -14.71
C PRO A 150 -26.67 11.54 -13.71
N ASN A 151 -26.03 12.59 -14.18
CA ASN A 151 -25.37 13.53 -13.28
C ASN A 151 -26.39 14.58 -12.82
N TRP A 152 -26.86 14.45 -11.60
CA TRP A 152 -27.82 15.39 -11.02
C TRP A 152 -27.20 16.70 -10.50
N GLY A 153 -25.84 16.81 -10.48
CA GLY A 153 -25.13 18.04 -10.10
C GLY A 153 -25.51 18.61 -8.73
N GLY A 154 -26.06 17.79 -7.82
CA GLY A 154 -26.58 18.22 -6.52
C GLY A 154 -28.06 18.68 -6.56
N ASP A 155 -28.72 18.60 -7.71
CA ASP A 155 -30.16 18.91 -7.82
C ASP A 155 -31.02 17.75 -7.33
N LEU A 156 -31.59 17.90 -6.13
CA LEU A 156 -32.45 16.91 -5.50
C LEU A 156 -33.79 16.73 -6.20
N ALA A 157 -34.28 17.74 -6.94
CA ALA A 157 -35.52 17.61 -7.67
C ALA A 157 -35.37 16.67 -8.85
N SER A 158 -34.33 16.87 -9.66
CA SER A 158 -34.00 15.98 -10.78
C SER A 158 -33.67 14.55 -10.30
N LEU A 159 -32.96 14.39 -9.19
CA LEU A 159 -32.71 13.08 -8.57
C LEU A 159 -34.04 12.38 -8.23
N ARG A 160 -34.98 13.11 -7.63
CA ARG A 160 -36.27 12.53 -7.24
C ARG A 160 -37.11 12.15 -8.45
N GLU A 161 -37.16 12.98 -9.48
CA GLU A 161 -37.87 12.69 -10.74
C GLU A 161 -37.40 11.39 -11.39
N ASP A 162 -36.07 11.10 -11.33
CA ASP A 162 -35.50 9.88 -11.89
C ASP A 162 -35.70 8.64 -10.98
N LEU A 163 -35.73 8.84 -9.65
CA LEU A 163 -35.84 7.73 -8.70
C LEU A 163 -37.27 7.31 -8.40
N ASP A 164 -38.21 8.25 -8.33
CA ASP A 164 -39.62 7.93 -7.98
C ASP A 164 -40.22 6.83 -8.91
N PRO A 165 -40.03 6.85 -10.23
CA PRO A 165 -40.52 5.78 -11.11
C PRO A 165 -39.88 4.41 -10.82
N LEU A 166 -38.62 4.38 -10.40
CA LEU A 166 -37.93 3.12 -10.08
C LEU A 166 -38.46 2.53 -8.75
N VAL A 167 -38.75 3.37 -7.78
CA VAL A 167 -39.39 2.97 -6.52
C VAL A 167 -40.77 2.40 -6.79
N GLU A 168 -41.59 3.04 -7.64
CA GLU A 168 -42.92 2.57 -8.03
C GLU A 168 -42.86 1.21 -8.74
N GLN A 169 -41.79 0.94 -9.49
CA GLN A 169 -41.54 -0.36 -10.13
C GLN A 169 -41.00 -1.42 -9.17
N GLY A 170 -40.77 -1.08 -7.89
CA GLY A 170 -40.30 -2.01 -6.87
C GLY A 170 -38.79 -2.22 -6.79
N TYR A 171 -38.00 -1.34 -7.43
CA TYR A 171 -36.55 -1.39 -7.29
C TYR A 171 -36.10 -0.96 -5.89
N ALA A 172 -35.10 -1.65 -5.36
CA ALA A 172 -34.42 -1.21 -4.15
C ALA A 172 -33.34 -0.17 -4.52
N ILE A 173 -33.38 0.99 -3.87
CA ILE A 173 -32.45 2.09 -4.11
C ILE A 173 -31.49 2.20 -2.93
N ALA A 174 -30.20 2.19 -3.22
CA ALA A 174 -29.13 2.49 -2.27
C ALA A 174 -28.39 3.76 -2.75
N LEU A 175 -28.23 4.73 -1.88
CA LEU A 175 -27.52 6.00 -2.12
C LEU A 175 -26.26 6.07 -1.25
#